data_8eacedc601294d9e21c944d1003ce983
#
_entry.id   8eacedc601294d9e21c944d1003ce983
#
_cell.length_a   1.000
_cell.length_b   1.000
_cell.length_c   1.000
_cell.angle_alpha   90.00
_cell.angle_beta   90.00
_cell.angle_gamma   90.00
#
_symmetry.space_group_name_H-M   'P 1'
#
loop_
_entity.id
_entity.type
_entity.pdbx_description
1 polymer ?
#
loop_
_entity_poly.entity_id
_entity_poly.type
_entity_poly.pdbx_seq_one_letter_code
_entity_poly.pdbx_strand_id
1 'polypeptide(L)'
;MPSGEKGAEKSIARRRGSCDCRETIAEKLPRGHNFPFEHVATSDYCEPVTKTLVIDSPVSMNVPTPRRVFAVMRVLVGLLVLAALVTQITADLLHDSFTPGEYFSYFTIESSMMNVVVLLGGGAIAWRWHRDTELFTSVRVAILSYAVITGLVYNLLLRNIPGDGGYEPPRWCNEVMHVWVPVFILLDWLLAPGRARVPWKRLWLVISFPLAWLAFTMIRGAITLWYPYPFLEPAGPGGIPSVLAYIVGIAAFIIAVASAAIGLARLTGRREVAAS
;
A
#
# COMPACT_ATOMS: atom_id res chain seq x y z
N MET A 1 -46.97 -48.30 -4.67
CA MET A 1 -46.16 -49.52 -4.48
C MET A 1 -44.71 -49.17 -4.76
N PRO A 2 -43.86 -49.74 -3.98
CA PRO A 2 -42.70 -49.04 -3.41
C PRO A 2 -41.38 -49.59 -3.95
N SER A 3 -40.33 -49.07 -3.36
CA SER A 3 -38.95 -49.62 -3.26
C SER A 3 -37.97 -49.06 -4.27
N GLY A 4 -36.77 -48.70 -3.89
CA GLY A 4 -36.08 -49.02 -2.65
C GLY A 4 -34.75 -48.24 -2.61
N GLU A 5 -34.49 -47.82 -1.41
CA GLU A 5 -33.17 -47.39 -0.97
C GLU A 5 -32.11 -48.48 -1.16
N LYS A 6 -30.95 -48.09 -1.60
CA LYS A 6 -29.72 -48.87 -1.30
C LYS A 6 -28.61 -47.90 -0.88
N GLY A 7 -28.39 -47.88 0.41
CA GLY A 7 -27.24 -47.28 1.04
C GLY A 7 -25.94 -47.91 0.58
N ALA A 8 -24.98 -47.04 0.36
CA ALA A 8 -23.58 -47.43 0.18
C ALA A 8 -22.81 -47.03 1.45
N GLU A 9 -22.73 -48.01 2.34
CA GLU A 9 -21.88 -48.01 3.52
C GLU A 9 -20.41 -48.14 3.06
N LYS A 10 -19.63 -47.05 3.13
CA LYS A 10 -18.20 -47.09 2.91
C LYS A 10 -17.47 -47.40 4.21
N SER A 11 -17.08 -48.68 4.32
CA SER A 11 -16.16 -49.21 5.29
C SER A 11 -14.84 -48.41 5.31
N ILE A 12 -14.55 -47.77 6.46
CA ILE A 12 -13.29 -47.14 6.75
C ILE A 12 -12.35 -48.19 7.31
N ALA A 13 -11.41 -48.64 6.46
CA ALA A 13 -10.33 -49.55 6.86
C ALA A 13 -9.38 -48.78 7.83
N ARG A 14 -9.35 -49.23 9.07
CA ARG A 14 -8.36 -48.88 10.08
C ARG A 14 -6.99 -49.41 9.69
N ARG A 15 -6.12 -48.55 9.17
CA ARG A 15 -4.68 -48.89 9.11
C ARG A 15 -4.06 -48.62 10.48
N ARG A 16 -3.69 -49.70 11.16
CA ARG A 16 -2.78 -49.66 12.30
C ARG A 16 -1.39 -49.27 11.78
N GLY A 17 -0.95 -48.05 12.03
CA GLY A 17 0.44 -47.65 11.86
C GLY A 17 1.27 -48.17 13.03
N SER A 18 2.17 -49.10 12.80
CA SER A 18 3.18 -49.55 13.72
C SER A 18 4.18 -48.39 13.94
N CYS A 19 4.39 -48.03 15.19
CA CYS A 19 5.51 -47.14 15.57
C CYS A 19 6.79 -47.91 15.51
N ASP A 20 7.58 -47.70 14.46
CA ASP A 20 8.93 -48.19 14.36
C ASP A 20 9.89 -47.11 14.83
N CYS A 21 10.21 -47.12 16.11
CA CYS A 21 11.24 -46.30 16.72
C CYS A 21 12.51 -47.15 16.92
N ARG A 22 13.12 -47.60 15.83
CA ARG A 22 14.48 -48.14 15.86
C ARG A 22 15.17 -47.82 14.51
N GLU A 23 16.15 -47.00 14.67
CA GLU A 23 17.26 -46.70 13.74
C GLU A 23 17.39 -45.21 13.50
N THR A 24 18.20 -44.59 14.32
CA THR A 24 19.18 -43.58 13.93
C THR A 24 19.83 -42.91 15.16
N ILE A 25 20.48 -43.69 16.07
CA ILE A 25 21.53 -43.17 16.95
C ILE A 25 22.55 -44.29 17.19
N ALA A 26 23.38 -44.60 16.23
CA ALA A 26 24.56 -45.39 16.40
C ALA A 26 25.61 -45.07 15.33
N GLU A 27 26.04 -43.82 15.27
CA GLU A 27 27.33 -43.52 14.60
C GLU A 27 27.84 -42.14 15.08
N LYS A 28 28.84 -42.22 15.95
CA LYS A 28 29.82 -41.23 16.40
C LYS A 28 29.82 -40.99 17.90
N LEU A 29 30.37 -41.96 18.64
CA LEU A 29 30.99 -41.65 19.92
C LEU A 29 32.39 -42.33 19.97
N PRO A 30 33.46 -41.61 20.31
CA PRO A 30 34.79 -42.17 20.46
C PRO A 30 34.88 -43.03 21.74
N ARG A 31 35.57 -44.17 21.59
CA ARG A 31 35.85 -45.12 22.70
C ARG A 31 36.73 -44.48 23.77
N GLY A 32 36.31 -44.60 25.01
CA GLY A 32 37.18 -44.51 26.16
C GLY A 32 36.67 -43.57 27.23
N HIS A 33 35.93 -44.13 28.18
CA HIS A 33 36.04 -43.88 29.62
C HIS A 33 34.95 -44.66 30.35
N ASN A 34 35.34 -45.51 31.30
CA ASN A 34 34.47 -46.27 32.18
C ASN A 34 33.74 -45.32 33.15
N PHE A 35 32.41 -45.34 33.13
CA PHE A 35 31.56 -44.78 34.19
C PHE A 35 30.66 -45.88 34.75
N PRO A 36 30.44 -45.94 36.07
CA PRO A 36 29.64 -46.95 36.71
C PRO A 36 28.14 -46.75 36.41
N PHE A 37 27.48 -47.89 36.17
CA PHE A 37 26.03 -47.98 36.00
C PHE A 37 25.31 -47.65 37.31
N GLU A 38 24.68 -46.50 37.37
CA GLU A 38 23.64 -46.23 38.37
C GLU A 38 22.28 -46.26 37.68
N HIS A 39 21.35 -47.02 38.29
CA HIS A 39 20.00 -47.25 37.79
C HIS A 39 19.25 -45.92 37.63
N VAL A 40 19.02 -45.50 36.37
CA VAL A 40 18.04 -44.49 36.05
C VAL A 40 16.74 -45.21 35.72
N ALA A 41 15.75 -45.06 36.59
CA ALA A 41 14.41 -45.53 36.38
C ALA A 41 13.81 -44.87 35.14
N THR A 42 13.52 -45.67 34.12
CA THR A 42 12.73 -45.25 32.94
C THR A 42 11.32 -45.03 33.39
N SER A 43 10.94 -43.77 33.62
CA SER A 43 9.53 -43.38 33.72
C SER A 43 8.98 -43.26 32.33
N ASP A 44 8.15 -44.27 31.97
CA ASP A 44 7.32 -44.28 30.75
C ASP A 44 6.30 -43.14 30.81
N TYR A 45 6.63 -41.99 30.27
CA TYR A 45 5.64 -41.00 29.85
C TYR A 45 5.60 -40.90 28.33
N CYS A 46 4.97 -41.88 27.69
CA CYS A 46 4.37 -41.65 26.38
C CYS A 46 3.06 -40.93 26.57
N GLU A 47 3.06 -39.60 26.63
CA GLU A 47 1.83 -38.87 26.41
C GLU A 47 1.43 -39.03 24.93
N PRO A 48 0.21 -39.51 24.66
CA PRO A 48 -0.29 -39.50 23.29
C PRO A 48 -0.49 -38.04 22.89
N VAL A 49 0.39 -37.52 22.04
CA VAL A 49 0.14 -36.25 21.33
C VAL A 49 -1.08 -36.45 20.45
N THR A 50 -2.25 -36.35 21.04
CA THR A 50 -3.49 -36.14 20.30
C THR A 50 -3.38 -34.74 19.71
N LYS A 51 -2.76 -34.63 18.51
CA LYS A 51 -3.00 -33.48 17.65
C LYS A 51 -4.50 -33.52 17.36
N THR A 52 -5.27 -32.86 18.22
CA THR A 52 -6.60 -32.43 17.88
C THR A 52 -6.39 -31.53 16.67
N LEU A 53 -6.69 -32.05 15.48
CA LEU A 53 -6.94 -31.21 14.31
C LEU A 53 -8.14 -30.34 14.74
N VAL A 54 -7.82 -29.18 15.32
CA VAL A 54 -8.78 -28.08 15.38
C VAL A 54 -9.01 -27.76 13.91
N ILE A 55 -10.06 -28.36 13.36
CA ILE A 55 -10.66 -27.88 12.12
C ILE A 55 -11.15 -26.50 12.53
N ASP A 56 -10.30 -25.49 12.28
CA ASP A 56 -10.73 -24.12 12.37
C ASP A 56 -12.03 -24.04 11.58
N SER A 57 -13.11 -23.85 12.31
CA SER A 57 -14.39 -23.47 11.73
C SER A 57 -14.07 -22.35 10.76
N PRO A 58 -14.62 -22.32 9.52
CA PRO A 58 -14.32 -21.26 8.57
C PRO A 58 -14.55 -19.94 9.30
N VAL A 59 -13.44 -19.25 9.60
CA VAL A 59 -13.47 -17.94 10.26
C VAL A 59 -14.43 -17.13 9.44
N SER A 60 -15.58 -16.81 10.03
CA SER A 60 -16.62 -16.03 9.37
C SER A 60 -15.94 -14.81 8.76
N MET A 61 -15.90 -14.74 7.42
CA MET A 61 -15.25 -13.68 6.64
C MET A 61 -16.08 -12.40 6.72
N ASN A 62 -16.64 -12.07 7.89
CA ASN A 62 -17.37 -10.85 8.11
C ASN A 62 -16.40 -9.69 8.26
N VAL A 63 -16.09 -9.05 7.13
CA VAL A 63 -15.33 -7.79 7.11
C VAL A 63 -16.10 -6.76 7.95
N PRO A 64 -15.48 -6.10 8.94
CA PRO A 64 -16.12 -5.13 9.81
C PRO A 64 -16.79 -4.01 9.02
N THR A 65 -17.98 -3.58 9.45
CA THR A 65 -18.76 -2.52 8.79
C THR A 65 -17.96 -1.25 8.53
N PRO A 66 -17.14 -0.70 9.47
CA PRO A 66 -16.33 0.48 9.20
C PRO A 66 -15.40 0.30 8.00
N ARG A 67 -14.81 -0.89 7.85
CA ARG A 67 -13.91 -1.17 6.72
C ARG A 67 -14.66 -1.18 5.38
N ARG A 68 -15.90 -1.69 5.34
CA ARG A 68 -16.76 -1.65 4.14
C ARG A 68 -17.17 -0.23 3.79
N VAL A 69 -17.44 0.63 4.78
CA VAL A 69 -17.71 2.06 4.54
C VAL A 69 -16.52 2.72 3.85
N PHE A 70 -15.31 2.54 4.39
CA PHE A 70 -14.10 3.06 3.73
C PHE A 70 -13.86 2.45 2.35
N ALA A 71 -14.22 1.18 2.13
CA ALA A 71 -14.15 0.55 0.81
C ALA A 71 -15.01 1.29 -0.23
N VAL A 72 -16.27 1.58 0.13
CA VAL A 72 -17.18 2.34 -0.75
C VAL A 72 -16.67 3.76 -0.98
N MET A 73 -16.25 4.46 0.07
CA MET A 73 -15.70 5.81 -0.04
C MET A 73 -14.47 5.86 -0.96
N ARG A 74 -13.55 4.92 -0.86
CA ARG A 74 -12.39 4.81 -1.75
C ARG A 74 -12.80 4.65 -3.21
N VAL A 75 -13.77 3.77 -3.49
CA VAL A 75 -14.27 3.59 -4.86
C VAL A 75 -14.89 4.88 -5.39
N LEU A 76 -15.75 5.54 -4.62
CA LEU A 76 -16.40 6.79 -5.03
C LEU A 76 -15.37 7.90 -5.30
N VAL A 77 -14.39 8.08 -4.41
CA VAL A 77 -13.35 9.08 -4.59
C VAL A 77 -12.42 8.70 -5.75
N GLY A 78 -12.08 7.42 -5.92
CA GLY A 78 -11.30 6.96 -7.08
C GLY A 78 -12.00 7.24 -8.41
N LEU A 79 -13.32 7.03 -8.48
CA LEU A 79 -14.13 7.38 -9.65
C LEU A 79 -14.22 8.91 -9.86
N LEU A 80 -14.28 9.68 -8.79
CA LEU A 80 -14.27 11.16 -8.87
C LEU A 80 -12.95 11.68 -9.45
N VAL A 81 -11.80 11.12 -9.02
CA VAL A 81 -10.49 11.47 -9.61
C VAL A 81 -10.44 11.10 -11.09
N LEU A 82 -10.91 9.90 -11.45
CA LEU A 82 -10.98 9.47 -12.84
C LEU A 82 -11.84 10.41 -13.66
N ALA A 83 -13.01 10.80 -13.15
CA ALA A 83 -13.89 11.77 -13.83
C ALA A 83 -13.20 13.13 -14.01
N ALA A 84 -12.45 13.62 -13.01
CA ALA A 84 -11.71 14.87 -13.12
C ALA A 84 -10.62 14.82 -14.20
N LEU A 85 -9.84 13.73 -14.25
CA LEU A 85 -8.82 13.52 -15.29
C LEU A 85 -9.43 13.43 -16.69
N VAL A 86 -10.50 12.64 -16.86
CA VAL A 86 -11.21 12.51 -18.14
C VAL A 86 -11.80 13.86 -18.58
N THR A 87 -12.39 14.62 -17.64
CA THR A 87 -12.94 15.95 -17.96
C THR A 87 -11.86 16.91 -18.41
N GLN A 88 -10.70 16.95 -17.75
CA GLN A 88 -9.58 17.81 -18.19
C GLN A 88 -9.12 17.45 -19.58
N ILE A 89 -8.81 16.18 -19.84
CA ILE A 89 -8.34 15.72 -21.15
C ILE A 89 -9.40 16.04 -22.24
N THR A 90 -10.67 15.78 -21.96
CA THR A 90 -11.76 16.05 -22.92
C THR A 90 -11.90 17.55 -23.19
N ALA A 91 -11.80 18.37 -22.15
CA ALA A 91 -11.90 19.81 -22.28
C ALA A 91 -10.72 20.39 -23.09
N ASP A 92 -9.50 19.94 -22.81
CA ASP A 92 -8.32 20.36 -23.56
C ASP A 92 -8.37 19.91 -25.03
N LEU A 93 -8.86 18.70 -25.30
CA LEU A 93 -9.07 18.20 -26.68
C LEU A 93 -10.12 19.00 -27.45
N LEU A 94 -11.21 19.41 -26.80
CA LEU A 94 -12.28 20.20 -27.44
C LEU A 94 -11.85 21.63 -27.77
N HIS A 95 -10.79 22.14 -27.13
CA HIS A 95 -10.27 23.49 -27.32
C HIS A 95 -8.90 23.50 -28.03
N ASP A 96 -8.50 22.39 -28.65
CA ASP A 96 -7.22 22.22 -29.35
C ASP A 96 -5.99 22.63 -28.51
N SER A 97 -6.09 22.47 -27.18
CA SER A 97 -5.04 22.83 -26.21
C SER A 97 -4.30 21.63 -25.64
N PHE A 98 -4.70 20.41 -26.01
CA PHE A 98 -4.13 19.19 -25.43
C PHE A 98 -2.73 18.89 -25.99
N THR A 99 -1.71 19.03 -25.15
CA THR A 99 -0.33 18.62 -25.43
C THR A 99 0.02 17.42 -24.54
N PRO A 100 -0.07 16.17 -25.04
CA PRO A 100 0.11 14.97 -24.21
C PRO A 100 1.47 14.95 -23.47
N GLY A 101 2.54 15.39 -24.15
CA GLY A 101 3.88 15.42 -23.57
C GLY A 101 4.02 16.37 -22.39
N GLU A 102 3.25 17.45 -22.35
CA GLU A 102 3.21 18.39 -21.23
C GLU A 102 2.26 17.89 -20.16
N TYR A 103 1.03 17.53 -20.53
CA TYR A 103 0.00 17.06 -19.61
C TYR A 103 0.49 15.91 -18.72
N PHE A 104 1.09 14.86 -19.30
CA PHE A 104 1.61 13.73 -18.56
C PHE A 104 2.98 13.99 -17.89
N SER A 105 3.55 15.18 -18.02
CA SER A 105 4.77 15.57 -17.27
C SER A 105 4.45 16.17 -15.89
N TYR A 106 3.21 16.54 -15.62
CA TYR A 106 2.83 17.06 -14.31
C TYR A 106 2.81 15.97 -13.25
N PHE A 107 3.50 16.19 -12.14
CA PHE A 107 3.47 15.29 -10.97
C PHE A 107 2.06 15.02 -10.46
N THR A 108 1.22 16.05 -10.49
CA THR A 108 -0.20 15.95 -10.09
C THR A 108 -0.95 14.95 -10.96
N ILE A 109 -0.76 14.97 -12.27
CA ILE A 109 -1.46 14.07 -13.19
C ILE A 109 -1.03 12.62 -12.96
N GLU A 110 0.29 12.36 -12.91
CA GLU A 110 0.80 11.02 -12.67
C GLU A 110 0.40 10.48 -11.29
N SER A 111 0.53 11.31 -10.23
CA SER A 111 0.11 10.91 -8.89
C SER A 111 -1.40 10.73 -8.79
N SER A 112 -2.21 11.50 -9.53
CA SER A 112 -3.67 11.32 -9.60
C SER A 112 -4.07 10.02 -10.31
N MET A 113 -3.36 9.62 -11.36
CA MET A 113 -3.55 8.30 -11.98
C MET A 113 -3.24 7.16 -11.01
N MET A 114 -2.15 7.30 -10.22
CA MET A 114 -1.85 6.35 -9.15
C MET A 114 -2.94 6.35 -8.07
N ASN A 115 -3.49 7.52 -7.70
CA ASN A 115 -4.61 7.64 -6.76
C ASN A 115 -5.83 6.84 -7.24
N VAL A 116 -6.19 6.91 -8.53
CA VAL A 116 -7.29 6.11 -9.11
C VAL A 116 -7.05 4.62 -8.87
N VAL A 117 -5.88 4.12 -9.28
CA VAL A 117 -5.55 2.68 -9.16
C VAL A 117 -5.57 2.23 -7.70
N VAL A 118 -4.95 2.99 -6.80
CA VAL A 118 -4.82 2.61 -5.38
C VAL A 118 -6.14 2.76 -4.64
N LEU A 119 -6.96 3.75 -4.95
CA LEU A 119 -8.27 3.92 -4.34
C LEU A 119 -9.25 2.84 -4.80
N LEU A 120 -9.34 2.55 -6.10
CA LEU A 120 -10.22 1.49 -6.61
C LEU A 120 -9.75 0.10 -6.13
N GLY A 121 -8.46 -0.21 -6.26
CA GLY A 121 -7.88 -1.45 -5.76
C GLY A 121 -8.00 -1.57 -4.24
N GLY A 122 -7.77 -0.48 -3.50
CA GLY A 122 -7.92 -0.41 -2.05
C GLY A 122 -9.36 -0.56 -1.57
N GLY A 123 -10.32 -0.08 -2.37
CA GLY A 123 -11.74 -0.35 -2.14
C GLY A 123 -12.06 -1.83 -2.29
N ALA A 124 -11.60 -2.47 -3.37
CA ALA A 124 -11.80 -3.91 -3.59
C ALA A 124 -11.13 -4.77 -2.51
N ILE A 125 -9.91 -4.41 -2.11
CA ILE A 125 -9.18 -5.06 -1.00
C ILE A 125 -9.96 -4.91 0.30
N ALA A 126 -10.38 -3.71 0.67
CA ALA A 126 -11.08 -3.44 1.92
C ALA A 126 -12.47 -4.08 1.97
N TRP A 127 -13.10 -4.32 0.82
CA TRP A 127 -14.38 -5.04 0.72
C TRP A 127 -14.25 -6.53 0.99
N ARG A 128 -13.13 -7.16 0.55
CA ARG A 128 -12.93 -8.62 0.58
C ARG A 128 -12.12 -9.12 1.76
N TRP A 129 -11.15 -8.35 2.25
CA TRP A 129 -10.18 -8.78 3.27
C TRP A 129 -10.22 -7.90 4.51
N HIS A 130 -10.04 -8.51 5.68
CA HIS A 130 -10.03 -7.83 6.97
C HIS A 130 -8.86 -6.86 7.15
N ARG A 131 -7.72 -7.13 6.51
CA ARG A 131 -6.49 -6.34 6.60
C ARG A 131 -5.84 -6.13 5.25
N ASP A 132 -5.14 -5.03 5.15
CA ASP A 132 -4.26 -4.76 4.02
C ASP A 132 -2.98 -5.58 4.14
N THR A 133 -2.34 -5.93 3.02
CA THR A 133 -1.00 -6.49 3.03
C THR A 133 0.03 -5.43 3.39
N GLU A 134 1.24 -5.84 3.84
CA GLU A 134 2.36 -4.92 4.07
C GLU A 134 2.70 -4.09 2.83
N LEU A 135 2.75 -4.76 1.67
CA LEU A 135 3.04 -4.08 0.41
C LEU A 135 1.97 -3.03 0.08
N PHE A 136 0.69 -3.40 0.14
CA PHE A 136 -0.39 -2.47 -0.16
C PHE A 136 -0.42 -1.29 0.82
N THR A 137 -0.20 -1.55 2.12
CA THR A 137 -0.08 -0.46 3.11
C THR A 137 1.10 0.45 2.80
N SER A 138 2.23 -0.10 2.32
CA SER A 138 3.39 0.69 1.90
C SER A 138 3.09 1.57 0.67
N VAL A 139 2.35 1.04 -0.31
CA VAL A 139 1.86 1.82 -1.45
C VAL A 139 0.92 2.94 -0.99
N ARG A 140 0.03 2.68 -0.03
CA ARG A 140 -0.83 3.74 0.56
C ARG A 140 -0.02 4.83 1.25
N VAL A 141 1.12 4.52 1.89
CA VAL A 141 2.04 5.53 2.45
C VAL A 141 2.60 6.41 1.33
N ALA A 142 3.01 5.82 0.20
CA ALA A 142 3.51 6.57 -0.94
C ALA A 142 2.44 7.53 -1.49
N ILE A 143 1.25 7.01 -1.77
CA ILE A 143 0.12 7.80 -2.28
C ILE A 143 -0.30 8.92 -1.33
N LEU A 144 -0.34 8.65 -0.03
CA LEU A 144 -0.58 9.69 0.98
C LEU A 144 0.46 10.81 0.89
N SER A 145 1.74 10.46 0.81
CA SER A 145 2.82 11.45 0.73
C SER A 145 2.73 12.30 -0.53
N TYR A 146 2.40 11.67 -1.67
CA TYR A 146 2.23 12.38 -2.95
C TYR A 146 0.99 13.28 -2.95
N ALA A 147 -0.13 12.81 -2.44
CA ALA A 147 -1.35 13.60 -2.35
C ALA A 147 -1.17 14.82 -1.44
N VAL A 148 -0.55 14.64 -0.27
CA VAL A 148 -0.34 15.73 0.69
C VAL A 148 0.62 16.78 0.12
N ILE A 149 1.73 16.37 -0.53
CA ILE A 149 2.64 17.36 -1.15
C ILE A 149 2.00 18.06 -2.34
N THR A 150 1.23 17.34 -3.17
CA THR A 150 0.49 17.93 -4.30
C THR A 150 -0.49 18.99 -3.81
N GLY A 151 -1.27 18.67 -2.77
CA GLY A 151 -2.18 19.63 -2.16
C GLY A 151 -1.46 20.86 -1.57
N LEU A 152 -0.34 20.62 -0.86
CA LEU A 152 0.44 21.70 -0.25
C LEU A 152 1.04 22.64 -1.31
N VAL A 153 1.74 22.08 -2.28
CA VAL A 153 2.42 22.84 -3.35
C VAL A 153 1.42 23.65 -4.16
N TYR A 154 0.28 23.04 -4.55
CA TYR A 154 -0.75 23.76 -5.27
C TYR A 154 -1.30 24.95 -4.46
N ASN A 155 -1.72 24.72 -3.24
CA ASN A 155 -2.37 25.77 -2.45
C ASN A 155 -1.43 26.88 -1.99
N LEU A 156 -0.12 26.61 -1.82
CA LEU A 156 0.86 27.61 -1.39
C LEU A 156 1.59 28.28 -2.54
N LEU A 157 1.86 27.57 -3.63
CA LEU A 157 2.75 28.05 -4.68
C LEU A 157 2.06 28.28 -6.03
N LEU A 158 1.00 27.53 -6.35
CA LEU A 158 0.47 27.48 -7.73
C LEU A 158 -0.95 28.08 -7.86
N ARG A 159 -1.75 28.09 -6.81
CA ARG A 159 -3.18 28.42 -6.87
C ARG A 159 -3.49 29.80 -7.48
N ASN A 160 -2.60 30.78 -7.29
CA ASN A 160 -2.79 32.16 -7.71
C ASN A 160 -1.85 32.57 -8.86
N ILE A 161 -1.17 31.60 -9.48
CA ILE A 161 -0.38 31.90 -10.68
C ILE A 161 -1.38 32.06 -11.84
N PRO A 162 -1.39 33.20 -12.54
CA PRO A 162 -2.19 33.37 -13.75
C PRO A 162 -1.79 32.32 -14.79
N GLY A 163 -2.76 31.71 -15.48
CA GLY A 163 -2.47 30.87 -16.64
C GLY A 163 -1.83 31.69 -17.76
N ASP A 164 -1.12 31.04 -18.66
CA ASP A 164 -0.42 31.65 -19.79
C ASP A 164 -1.35 32.23 -20.89
N GLY A 165 -2.64 32.51 -20.53
CA GLY A 165 -3.64 33.09 -21.42
C GLY A 165 -4.31 32.10 -22.37
N GLY A 166 -4.03 30.80 -22.22
CA GLY A 166 -4.67 29.71 -22.93
C GLY A 166 -6.00 29.25 -22.30
N TYR A 167 -6.56 28.17 -22.81
CA TYR A 167 -7.75 27.54 -22.24
C TYR A 167 -7.44 26.99 -20.84
N GLU A 168 -8.30 27.29 -19.89
CA GLU A 168 -8.26 26.71 -18.54
C GLU A 168 -9.36 25.64 -18.39
N PRO A 169 -9.01 24.38 -18.04
CA PRO A 169 -10.01 23.38 -17.76
C PRO A 169 -10.89 23.75 -16.55
N PRO A 170 -12.07 23.10 -16.40
CA PRO A 170 -13.01 23.41 -15.34
C PRO A 170 -12.36 23.39 -13.95
N ARG A 171 -12.54 24.46 -13.17
CA ARG A 171 -11.88 24.64 -11.85
C ARG A 171 -12.13 23.50 -10.87
N TRP A 172 -13.29 22.84 -10.95
CA TRP A 172 -13.61 21.73 -10.06
C TRP A 172 -12.63 20.57 -10.18
N CYS A 173 -12.05 20.32 -11.36
CA CYS A 173 -11.04 19.27 -11.58
C CYS A 173 -9.79 19.56 -10.73
N ASN A 174 -9.33 20.81 -10.73
CA ASN A 174 -8.19 21.24 -9.92
C ASN A 174 -8.51 21.17 -8.42
N GLU A 175 -9.69 21.61 -7.99
CA GLU A 175 -10.11 21.52 -6.58
C GLU A 175 -10.20 20.05 -6.11
N VAL A 176 -10.71 19.14 -6.94
CA VAL A 176 -10.74 17.71 -6.61
C VAL A 176 -9.34 17.17 -6.39
N MET A 177 -8.42 17.37 -7.33
CA MET A 177 -7.08 16.77 -7.28
C MET A 177 -6.16 17.41 -6.23
N HIS A 178 -6.33 18.70 -5.94
CA HIS A 178 -5.41 19.43 -5.06
C HIS A 178 -5.95 19.75 -3.67
N VAL A 179 -7.25 19.56 -3.44
CA VAL A 179 -7.87 19.83 -2.13
C VAL A 179 -8.60 18.60 -1.60
N TRP A 180 -9.66 18.18 -2.28
CA TRP A 180 -10.58 17.18 -1.74
C TRP A 180 -9.96 15.79 -1.66
N VAL A 181 -9.21 15.35 -2.68
CA VAL A 181 -8.56 14.05 -2.71
C VAL A 181 -7.41 13.97 -1.70
N PRO A 182 -6.49 14.93 -1.60
CA PRO A 182 -5.49 14.98 -0.53
C PRO A 182 -6.09 14.91 0.88
N VAL A 183 -7.14 15.66 1.15
CA VAL A 183 -7.85 15.63 2.43
C VAL A 183 -8.48 14.26 2.67
N PHE A 184 -9.15 13.68 1.68
CA PHE A 184 -9.73 12.35 1.80
C PHE A 184 -8.67 11.28 2.08
N ILE A 185 -7.57 11.26 1.32
CA ILE A 185 -6.49 10.28 1.49
C ILE A 185 -5.84 10.40 2.88
N LEU A 186 -5.69 11.63 3.38
CA LEU A 186 -5.20 11.86 4.75
C LEU A 186 -6.18 11.31 5.79
N LEU A 187 -7.48 11.61 5.67
CA LEU A 187 -8.51 11.09 6.57
C LEU A 187 -8.63 9.57 6.48
N ASP A 188 -8.60 8.99 5.28
CA ASP A 188 -8.57 7.55 5.06
C ASP A 188 -7.35 6.89 5.73
N TRP A 189 -6.18 7.56 5.65
CA TRP A 189 -5.00 7.08 6.37
C TRP A 189 -5.18 7.12 7.88
N LEU A 190 -5.74 8.17 8.42
CA LEU A 190 -5.89 8.34 9.88
C LEU A 190 -6.97 7.44 10.47
N LEU A 191 -8.09 7.27 9.78
CA LEU A 191 -9.33 6.69 10.33
C LEU A 191 -9.62 5.27 9.85
N ALA A 192 -9.22 4.88 8.62
CA ALA A 192 -9.57 3.58 8.07
C ALA A 192 -8.86 2.45 8.82
N PRO A 193 -9.60 1.40 9.25
CA PRO A 193 -9.04 0.26 9.96
C PRO A 193 -8.31 -0.73 9.04
N GLY A 194 -7.49 -1.60 9.64
CA GLY A 194 -6.91 -2.75 8.95
C GLY A 194 -5.59 -2.47 8.24
N ARG A 195 -4.84 -1.44 8.62
CA ARG A 195 -3.48 -1.20 8.12
C ARG A 195 -2.51 -2.26 8.62
N ALA A 196 -1.66 -2.77 7.73
CA ALA A 196 -0.53 -3.60 8.13
C ALA A 196 0.61 -2.75 8.71
N ARG A 197 1.47 -3.39 9.50
CA ARG A 197 2.71 -2.77 9.96
C ARG A 197 3.68 -2.61 8.80
N VAL A 198 4.27 -1.42 8.65
CA VAL A 198 5.21 -1.09 7.56
C VAL A 198 6.63 -1.00 8.11
N PRO A 199 7.62 -1.71 7.55
CA PRO A 199 9.01 -1.57 7.94
C PRO A 199 9.63 -0.29 7.35
N TRP A 200 10.59 0.31 8.07
CA TRP A 200 11.26 1.54 7.64
C TRP A 200 11.94 1.43 6.27
N LYS A 201 12.40 0.25 5.88
CA LYS A 201 12.98 -0.01 4.56
C LYS A 201 12.03 0.33 3.40
N ARG A 202 10.71 0.38 3.64
CA ARG A 202 9.72 0.76 2.62
C ARG A 202 9.73 2.24 2.28
N LEU A 203 10.49 3.06 3.01
CA LEU A 203 10.68 4.47 2.66
C LEU A 203 11.27 4.63 1.24
N TRP A 204 12.11 3.68 0.80
CA TRP A 204 12.63 3.68 -0.57
C TRP A 204 11.53 3.60 -1.63
N LEU A 205 10.46 2.85 -1.37
CA LEU A 205 9.31 2.80 -2.27
C LEU A 205 8.63 4.17 -2.42
N VAL A 206 8.57 4.95 -1.33
CA VAL A 206 7.99 6.29 -1.36
C VAL A 206 8.85 7.27 -2.14
N ILE A 207 10.17 7.17 -2.01
CA ILE A 207 11.10 8.12 -2.62
C ILE A 207 11.35 7.81 -4.10
N SER A 208 11.24 6.54 -4.51
CA SER A 208 11.63 6.08 -5.85
C SER A 208 10.89 6.80 -6.98
N PHE A 209 9.57 6.95 -6.88
CA PHE A 209 8.79 7.62 -7.92
C PHE A 209 9.10 9.14 -8.02
N PRO A 210 9.09 9.94 -6.92
CA PRO A 210 9.46 11.34 -6.99
C PRO A 210 10.88 11.58 -7.55
N LEU A 211 11.84 10.72 -7.20
CA LEU A 211 13.20 10.81 -7.76
C LEU A 211 13.25 10.52 -9.27
N ALA A 212 12.56 9.47 -9.71
CA ALA A 212 12.46 9.12 -11.12
C ALA A 212 11.76 10.24 -11.91
N TRP A 213 10.64 10.75 -11.39
CA TRP A 213 9.91 11.86 -11.97
C TRP A 213 10.75 13.13 -12.04
N LEU A 214 11.47 13.48 -10.98
CA LEU A 214 12.36 14.65 -10.95
C LEU A 214 13.47 14.52 -11.99
N ALA A 215 14.14 13.36 -12.05
CA ALA A 215 15.18 13.11 -13.05
C ALA A 215 14.63 13.26 -14.48
N PHE A 216 13.48 12.64 -14.77
CA PHE A 216 12.80 12.80 -16.05
C PHE A 216 12.48 14.27 -16.35
N THR A 217 11.88 14.98 -15.40
CA THR A 217 11.48 16.39 -15.56
C THR A 217 12.66 17.31 -15.82
N MET A 218 13.77 17.15 -15.09
CA MET A 218 14.97 17.97 -15.29
C MET A 218 15.66 17.68 -16.62
N ILE A 219 15.75 16.41 -17.03
CA ILE A 219 16.33 16.03 -18.34
C ILE A 219 15.45 16.56 -19.47
N ARG A 220 14.14 16.33 -19.41
CA ARG A 220 13.18 16.82 -20.41
C ARG A 220 13.21 18.35 -20.50
N GLY A 221 13.17 19.04 -19.36
CA GLY A 221 13.21 20.50 -19.30
C GLY A 221 14.49 21.09 -19.91
N ALA A 222 15.64 20.46 -19.68
CA ALA A 222 16.89 20.86 -20.31
C ALA A 222 16.91 20.71 -21.85
N ILE A 223 16.14 19.74 -22.39
CA ILE A 223 16.04 19.49 -23.84
C ILE A 223 15.00 20.40 -24.48
N THR A 224 13.79 20.51 -23.84
CA THR A 224 12.62 21.20 -24.43
C THR A 224 12.52 22.65 -24.03
N LEU A 225 13.31 23.10 -23.04
CA LEU A 225 13.23 24.41 -22.40
C LEU A 225 11.86 24.70 -21.75
N TRP A 226 11.10 23.63 -21.43
CA TRP A 226 9.81 23.71 -20.77
C TRP A 226 9.80 22.87 -19.49
N TYR A 227 9.36 23.47 -18.40
CA TYR A 227 9.24 22.85 -17.07
C TYR A 227 7.78 22.91 -16.59
N PRO A 228 7.23 21.82 -16.02
CA PRO A 228 5.83 21.79 -15.58
C PRO A 228 5.55 22.74 -14.40
N TYR A 229 6.59 23.17 -13.70
CA TYR A 229 6.48 24.09 -12.57
C TYR A 229 7.52 25.19 -12.62
N PRO A 230 7.13 26.48 -12.43
CA PRO A 230 8.06 27.60 -12.48
C PRO A 230 9.22 27.50 -11.49
N PHE A 231 8.99 26.87 -10.32
CA PHE A 231 10.05 26.69 -9.31
C PHE A 231 11.09 25.62 -9.67
N LEU A 232 10.89 24.86 -10.75
CA LEU A 232 11.88 23.91 -11.29
C LEU A 232 12.65 24.48 -12.48
N GLU A 233 12.33 25.69 -12.94
CA GLU A 233 12.97 26.32 -14.08
C GLU A 233 14.30 26.98 -13.70
N PRO A 234 15.46 26.49 -14.22
CA PRO A 234 16.77 27.06 -13.87
C PRO A 234 17.01 28.50 -14.38
N ALA A 235 16.28 28.91 -15.42
CA ALA A 235 16.31 30.28 -15.95
C ALA A 235 15.37 31.24 -15.19
N GLY A 236 14.55 30.74 -14.29
CA GLY A 236 13.61 31.53 -13.51
C GLY A 236 14.26 32.40 -12.43
N PRO A 237 13.46 33.22 -11.74
CA PRO A 237 13.94 34.08 -10.66
C PRO A 237 14.59 33.26 -9.54
N GLY A 238 15.86 33.57 -9.23
CA GLY A 238 16.65 32.84 -8.22
C GLY A 238 17.50 31.70 -8.76
N GLY A 239 17.36 31.34 -10.03
CA GLY A 239 18.23 30.40 -10.74
C GLY A 239 18.34 29.01 -10.09
N ILE A 240 19.44 28.31 -10.37
CA ILE A 240 19.73 26.97 -9.84
C ILE A 240 19.67 26.88 -8.30
N PRO A 241 20.16 27.85 -7.50
CA PRO A 241 20.02 27.76 -6.04
C PRO A 241 18.58 27.69 -5.56
N SER A 242 17.65 28.42 -6.20
CA SER A 242 16.22 28.37 -5.90
C SER A 242 15.64 27.01 -6.23
N VAL A 243 15.93 26.48 -7.41
CA VAL A 243 15.50 25.13 -7.84
C VAL A 243 15.93 24.06 -6.82
N LEU A 244 17.21 24.10 -6.41
CA LEU A 244 17.74 23.16 -5.41
C LEU A 244 17.05 23.30 -4.05
N ALA A 245 16.76 24.52 -3.62
CA ALA A 245 16.03 24.75 -2.36
C ALA A 245 14.62 24.16 -2.39
N TYR A 246 13.86 24.32 -3.49
CA TYR A 246 12.55 23.68 -3.67
C TYR A 246 12.66 22.16 -3.72
N ILE A 247 13.61 21.59 -4.46
CA ILE A 247 13.82 20.15 -4.54
C ILE A 247 14.08 19.57 -3.15
N VAL A 248 15.02 20.16 -2.40
CA VAL A 248 15.36 19.69 -1.04
C VAL A 248 14.18 19.86 -0.08
N GLY A 249 13.48 20.99 -0.13
CA GLY A 249 12.32 21.25 0.72
C GLY A 249 11.18 20.28 0.47
N ILE A 250 10.83 20.04 -0.80
CA ILE A 250 9.78 19.10 -1.21
C ILE A 250 10.18 17.66 -0.83
N ALA A 251 11.42 17.25 -1.09
CA ALA A 251 11.91 15.93 -0.74
C ALA A 251 11.89 15.70 0.77
N ALA A 252 12.36 16.65 1.57
CA ALA A 252 12.33 16.59 3.02
C ALA A 252 10.89 16.48 3.55
N PHE A 253 9.95 17.22 2.96
CA PHE A 253 8.54 17.16 3.34
C PHE A 253 7.92 15.80 3.01
N ILE A 254 8.15 15.24 1.82
CA ILE A 254 7.69 13.89 1.44
C ILE A 254 8.23 12.85 2.43
N ILE A 255 9.52 12.91 2.77
CA ILE A 255 10.16 11.99 3.72
C ILE A 255 9.53 12.14 5.13
N ALA A 256 9.26 13.37 5.56
CA ALA A 256 8.62 13.63 6.86
C ALA A 256 7.21 13.04 6.93
N VAL A 257 6.37 13.28 5.91
CA VAL A 257 5.01 12.72 5.83
C VAL A 257 5.04 11.19 5.80
N ALA A 258 5.91 10.61 4.95
CA ALA A 258 6.06 9.16 4.86
C ALA A 258 6.53 8.55 6.19
N SER A 259 7.49 9.19 6.87
CA SER A 259 8.01 8.74 8.16
C SER A 259 6.94 8.79 9.24
N ALA A 260 6.15 9.86 9.31
CA ALA A 260 5.01 9.98 10.22
C ALA A 260 3.96 8.89 9.95
N ALA A 261 3.64 8.64 8.68
CA ALA A 261 2.70 7.61 8.27
C ALA A 261 3.19 6.20 8.62
N ILE A 262 4.46 5.87 8.35
CA ILE A 262 5.08 4.60 8.74
C ILE A 262 5.08 4.46 10.27
N GLY A 263 5.46 5.51 11.00
CA GLY A 263 5.41 5.54 12.46
C GLY A 263 4.03 5.20 13.00
N LEU A 264 2.98 5.83 12.47
CA LEU A 264 1.61 5.57 12.85
C LEU A 264 1.18 4.11 12.55
N ALA A 265 1.51 3.59 11.36
CA ALA A 265 1.21 2.20 10.99
C ALA A 265 1.90 1.19 11.92
N ARG A 266 3.10 1.50 12.42
CA ARG A 266 3.84 0.67 13.37
C ARG A 266 3.24 0.69 14.78
N LEU A 267 2.70 1.83 15.20
CA LEU A 267 2.06 1.98 16.51
C LEU A 267 0.70 1.26 16.54
N THR A 268 -0.12 1.45 15.52
CA THR A 268 -1.45 0.82 15.45
C THR A 268 -1.38 -0.69 15.24
N GLY A 269 -0.46 -1.19 14.40
CA GLY A 269 -0.26 -2.62 14.17
C GLY A 269 0.27 -3.39 15.39
N ARG A 270 0.90 -2.73 16.36
CA ARG A 270 1.29 -3.36 17.65
C ARG A 270 0.11 -3.61 18.57
N ARG A 271 -0.86 -2.70 18.61
CA ARG A 271 -2.03 -2.80 19.51
C ARG A 271 -2.95 -3.96 19.12
N GLU A 272 -3.09 -4.23 17.83
CA GLU A 272 -3.94 -5.30 17.34
C GLU A 272 -3.37 -6.71 17.59
N VAL A 273 -2.03 -6.87 17.54
CA VAL A 273 -1.35 -8.14 17.88
C VAL A 273 -1.38 -8.41 19.38
N ALA A 274 -1.42 -7.39 20.23
CA ALA A 274 -1.51 -7.55 21.69
C ALA A 274 -2.94 -7.81 22.18
N ALA A 275 -3.95 -7.59 21.34
CA ALA A 275 -5.36 -7.79 21.67
C ALA A 275 -5.95 -9.08 21.07
N SER A 276 -5.18 -9.83 20.29
CA SER A 276 -5.53 -11.14 19.72
C SER A 276 -4.84 -12.27 20.49
#